data_5833a98ec026d888f1a03111d6d71ffe
#
_entry.id   5833a98ec026d888f1a03111d6d71ffe
#
_cell.length_a   1.000
_cell.length_b   1.000
_cell.length_c   1.000
_cell.angle_alpha   90.00
_cell.angle_beta   90.00
_cell.angle_gamma   90.00
#
_symmetry.space_group_name_H-M   'P 1'
#
loop_
_entity.id
_entity.type
_entity.pdbx_description
1 polymer ?
#
loop_
_entity_poly.entity_id
_entity_poly.type
_entity_poly.pdbx_seq_one_letter_code
_entity_poly.pdbx_strand_id
1 'polypeptide(L)' 'MKEIDIKLKIVEFLLNSEPADTYLAAEVRFSFGSRRADIVSVSSDIATVYEIKSEKDSVERLVYQIDSYKEYFDYCYIV' A
#
# COMPACT_ATOMS: atom_id res chain seq x y z
N MET A 1 -12.52 11.37 -8.23
CA MET A 1 -11.10 11.11 -8.56
C MET A 1 -10.91 9.63 -8.80
N LYS A 2 -10.27 9.26 -9.89
CA LYS A 2 -10.03 7.85 -10.22
C LYS A 2 -8.90 7.28 -9.36
N GLU A 3 -8.90 5.97 -9.19
CA GLU A 3 -7.88 5.27 -8.41
C GLU A 3 -6.47 5.58 -8.89
N ILE A 4 -6.26 5.62 -10.21
CA ILE A 4 -4.95 5.95 -10.77
C ILE A 4 -4.47 7.35 -10.37
N ASP A 5 -5.37 8.30 -10.28
CA ASP A 5 -5.03 9.67 -9.87
C ASP A 5 -4.57 9.70 -8.41
N ILE A 6 -5.21 8.91 -7.55
CA ILE A 6 -4.84 8.78 -6.15
C ILE A 6 -3.48 8.13 -6.02
N LYS A 7 -3.23 7.06 -6.77
CA LYS A 7 -1.93 6.36 -6.80
C LYS A 7 -0.80 7.31 -7.18
N LEU A 8 -1.00 8.09 -8.23
CA LEU A 8 0.01 9.02 -8.71
C LEU A 8 0.33 10.08 -7.65
N LYS A 9 -0.66 10.58 -6.95
CA LYS A 9 -0.45 11.54 -5.87
C LYS A 9 0.29 10.94 -4.68
N ILE A 10 -0.02 9.70 -4.33
CA ILE A 10 0.67 9.02 -3.24
C ILE A 10 2.14 8.80 -3.59
N VAL A 11 2.41 8.31 -4.80
CA VAL A 11 3.78 8.08 -5.27
C VAL A 11 4.57 9.39 -5.27
N GLU A 12 3.98 10.47 -5.77
CA GLU A 12 4.61 11.79 -5.80
C GLU A 12 4.93 12.28 -4.38
N PHE A 13 3.99 12.15 -3.46
CA PHE A 13 4.19 12.51 -2.06
C PHE A 13 5.33 11.71 -1.44
N LEU A 14 5.37 10.40 -1.65
CA LEU A 14 6.39 9.53 -1.10
C LEU A 14 7.77 9.82 -1.68
N LEU A 15 7.86 10.08 -2.98
CA LEU A 15 9.13 10.44 -3.63
C LEU A 15 9.72 11.73 -3.05
N ASN A 16 8.86 12.65 -2.61
CA ASN A 16 9.30 13.94 -2.05
C ASN A 16 9.57 13.90 -0.55
N SER A 17 9.00 12.96 0.19
CA SER A 17 9.06 12.96 1.66
C SER A 17 9.83 11.79 2.26
N GLU A 18 10.03 10.70 1.52
CA GLU A 18 10.76 9.54 2.02
C GLU A 18 12.28 9.70 1.85
N PRO A 19 13.10 8.98 2.65
CA PRO A 19 14.56 8.98 2.48
C PRO A 19 14.98 8.51 1.09
N ALA A 20 16.17 8.95 0.67
CA ALA A 20 16.69 8.66 -0.67
C ALA A 20 16.91 7.16 -0.94
N ASP A 21 17.05 6.34 0.10
CA ASP A 21 17.22 4.89 -0.02
C ASP A 21 15.90 4.11 -0.01
N THR A 22 14.78 4.82 -0.13
CA THR A 22 13.46 4.20 -0.14
C THR A 22 13.15 3.64 -1.53
N TYR A 23 12.67 2.40 -1.55
CA TYR A 23 12.18 1.75 -2.77
C TYR A 23 10.66 1.77 -2.78
N LEU A 24 10.08 2.11 -3.92
CA LEU A 24 8.63 2.13 -4.11
C LEU A 24 8.24 1.14 -5.20
N ALA A 25 7.13 0.43 -4.99
CA ALA A 25 6.56 -0.46 -5.98
C ALA A 25 5.04 -0.39 -5.92
N ALA A 26 4.41 -0.56 -7.07
CA ALA A 26 2.95 -0.60 -7.19
C ALA A 26 2.50 -1.99 -7.60
N GLU A 27 1.27 -2.35 -7.24
CA GLU A 27 0.65 -3.61 -7.63
C GLU A 27 1.49 -4.83 -7.23
N VAL A 28 2.00 -4.82 -5.99
CA VAL A 28 2.87 -5.88 -5.49
C VAL A 28 2.05 -7.08 -5.04
N ARG A 29 2.34 -8.24 -5.63
CA ARG A 29 1.69 -9.49 -5.22
C ARG A 29 2.44 -10.13 -4.05
N PHE A 30 1.67 -10.68 -3.11
CA PHE A 30 2.22 -11.37 -1.95
C PHE A 30 1.30 -12.54 -1.57
N SER A 31 1.67 -13.30 -0.54
CA SER A 31 0.91 -14.50 -0.14
C SER A 31 0.71 -15.46 -1.32
N PHE A 32 1.84 -15.84 -1.96
CA PHE A 32 1.86 -16.72 -3.13
C PHE A 32 1.02 -16.18 -4.30
N GLY A 33 0.91 -14.85 -4.41
CA GLY A 33 0.18 -14.20 -5.49
C GLY A 33 -1.33 -14.09 -5.27
N SER A 34 -1.84 -14.56 -4.13
CA SER A 34 -3.28 -14.50 -3.84
C SER A 34 -3.75 -13.11 -3.40
N ARG A 35 -2.83 -12.24 -3.01
CA ARG A 35 -3.11 -10.86 -2.56
C ARG A 35 -2.29 -9.88 -3.39
N ARG A 36 -2.78 -8.64 -3.46
CA ARG A 36 -2.09 -7.57 -4.17
C ARG A 36 -2.15 -6.29 -3.34
N ALA A 37 -0.99 -5.70 -3.09
CA ALA A 37 -0.88 -4.41 -2.42
C ALA A 37 -0.83 -3.31 -3.46
N ASP A 38 -1.55 -2.21 -3.24
CA ASP A 38 -1.60 -1.12 -4.22
C ASP A 38 -0.26 -0.40 -4.34
N ILE A 39 0.32 0.02 -3.23
CA ILE A 39 1.63 0.66 -3.19
C ILE A 39 2.39 0.15 -1.98
N VAL A 40 3.66 -0.19 -2.18
CA VAL A 40 4.56 -0.62 -1.11
C VAL A 40 5.79 0.26 -1.11
N SER A 41 6.20 0.73 0.07
CA SER A 41 7.49 1.38 0.25
C SER A 41 8.36 0.54 1.18
N VAL A 42 9.65 0.45 0.86
CA VAL A 42 10.64 -0.24 1.69
C VAL A 42 11.77 0.72 1.99
N SER A 43 11.99 0.98 3.27
CA SER A 43 13.05 1.88 3.74
C SER A 43 13.61 1.34 5.05
N SER A 44 14.94 1.18 5.14
CA SER A 44 15.62 0.72 6.36
C SER A 44 15.00 -0.54 6.96
N ASP A 45 14.72 -1.53 6.12
CA ASP A 45 14.13 -2.83 6.48
C ASP A 45 12.67 -2.74 6.98
N ILE A 46 12.03 -1.59 6.80
CA ILE A 46 10.61 -1.41 7.13
C ILE A 46 9.81 -1.41 5.84
N ALA A 47 8.84 -2.31 5.75
CA ALA A 47 7.92 -2.39 4.63
C ALA A 47 6.57 -1.80 5.02
N THR A 48 6.10 -0.82 4.24
CA THR A 48 4.84 -0.15 4.47
C THR A 48 3.95 -0.32 3.24
N VAL A 49 2.69 -0.69 3.46
CA VAL A 49 1.71 -0.80 2.39
C VAL A 49 0.71 0.35 2.49
N TYR A 50 0.37 0.93 1.34
CA TYR A 50 -0.66 1.95 1.20
C TYR A 50 -1.77 1.38 0.35
N GLU A 51 -2.94 1.21 0.95
CA GLU A 51 -4.10 0.63 0.28
C GLU A 51 -5.11 1.73 -0.03
N ILE A 52 -5.56 1.79 -1.28
CA ILE A 52 -6.52 2.79 -1.72
C ILE A 52 -7.93 2.23 -1.54
N LYS A 53 -8.71 2.90 -0.69
CA LYS A 53 -10.11 2.53 -0.45
C LYS A 53 -10.99 3.15 -1.51
N SER A 54 -11.80 2.34 -2.19
CA SER A 54 -12.85 2.84 -3.05
C SER A 54 -14.16 2.96 -2.27
N GLU A 55 -15.11 3.74 -2.80
CA GLU A 55 -16.44 3.88 -2.20
C GLU A 55 -17.22 2.56 -2.17
N LYS A 56 -16.81 1.60 -2.99
CA LYS A 56 -17.46 0.30 -3.09
C LYS A 56 -16.94 -0.71 -2.05
N ASP A 57 -15.85 -0.38 -1.36
CA ASP A 57 -15.26 -1.28 -0.37
C ASP A 57 -16.06 -1.25 0.94
N SER A 58 -16.37 -2.41 1.48
CA SER A 58 -17.02 -2.52 2.78
C SER A 58 -15.98 -2.43 3.91
N VAL A 59 -16.43 -2.02 5.09
CA VAL A 59 -15.58 -1.96 6.29
C VAL A 59 -15.08 -3.37 6.64
N GLU A 60 -15.93 -4.37 6.53
CA GLU A 60 -15.57 -5.76 6.83
C GLU A 60 -14.43 -6.25 5.94
N ARG A 61 -14.50 -5.92 4.66
CA ARG A 61 -13.45 -6.28 3.70
C ARG A 61 -12.13 -5.59 4.04
N LEU A 62 -12.19 -4.33 4.47
CA LEU A 62 -11.00 -3.58 4.88
C LEU A 62 -10.33 -4.22 6.10
N VAL A 63 -11.11 -4.61 7.10
CA VAL A 63 -10.57 -5.28 8.29
C VAL A 63 -9.86 -6.57 7.89
N TYR A 64 -10.45 -7.35 7.01
CA TYR A 64 -9.86 -8.59 6.51
C TYR A 64 -8.55 -8.32 5.78
N GLN A 65 -8.51 -7.30 4.92
CA GLN A 65 -7.31 -6.91 4.18
C GLN A 65 -6.19 -6.46 5.12
N ILE A 66 -6.52 -5.63 6.12
CA ILE A 66 -5.53 -5.16 7.10
C ILE A 66 -4.92 -6.35 7.84
N ASP A 67 -5.72 -7.29 8.28
CA ASP A 67 -5.22 -8.48 8.99
C ASP A 67 -4.28 -9.31 8.12
N SER A 68 -4.57 -9.44 6.82
CA SER A 68 -3.69 -10.18 5.93
C SER A 68 -2.38 -9.44 5.66
N TYR A 69 -2.37 -8.10 5.68
CA TYR A 69 -1.14 -7.33 5.50
C TYR A 69 -0.19 -7.44 6.69
N LYS A 70 -0.69 -7.60 7.90
CA LYS A 70 0.13 -7.70 9.12
C LYS A 70 1.16 -8.81 9.09
N GLU A 71 0.91 -9.88 8.34
CA GLU A 71 1.84 -11.00 8.23
C GLU A 71 3.05 -10.67 7.35
N TYR A 72 2.94 -9.70 6.45
CA TYR A 72 3.94 -9.44 5.42
C TYR A 72 4.55 -8.04 5.50
N PHE A 73 3.86 -7.09 6.12
CA PHE A 73 4.28 -5.69 6.15
C PHE A 73 4.28 -5.15 7.59
N ASP A 74 5.17 -4.20 7.84
CA ASP A 74 5.30 -3.58 9.17
C ASP A 74 4.19 -2.58 9.45
N TYR A 75 3.79 -1.82 8.43
CA TYR A 75 2.73 -0.81 8.55
C TYR A 75 1.78 -0.89 7.38
N CYS A 76 0.51 -0.55 7.64
CA CYS A 76 -0.52 -0.49 6.62
C CYS A 76 -1.33 0.79 6.80
N TYR A 77 -1.41 1.59 5.75
CA TYR A 77 -2.21 2.82 5.72
C TYR A 77 -3.33 2.69 4.70
N ILE A 78 -4.53 3.13 5.10
CA ILE A 78 -5.69 3.21 4.20
C ILE A 78 -5.85 4.65 3.74
N VAL A 79 -5.94 4.83 2.46
CA VAL A 79 -6.02 6.16 1.85
C VAL A 79 -7.41 6.42 1.28
#